data_a867742942252b49468b3de926b78eb9
#
_entry.id   a867742942252b49468b3de926b78eb9
#
_cell.length_a   1.000
_cell.length_b   1.000
_cell.length_c   1.000
_cell.angle_alpha   90.00
_cell.angle_beta   90.00
_cell.angle_gamma   90.00
#
_symmetry.space_group_name_H-M   'P 1'
#
loop_
_entity.id
_entity.type
_entity.pdbx_description
1 polymer ?
#
loop_
_entity_poly.entity_id
_entity_poly.type
_entity_poly.pdbx_seq_one_letter_code
_entity_poly.pdbx_strand_id
1 'polypeptide(L)'
;MAPARGRFLLTLHSHLPLVLGHGRWPHGSDWLCEVTAGCYLPLLEVFERLAADGRRDLATLTLSPVLCEQLAHPSYRPEVETFLEGRLRSARENRGQFEAAGEDALAALTRVWEAEYGRLLARFRALDGDVLGAFRRLAAAGVVELITSAATHGYLPLLGREESVDLQLRLGAASHARHFGAAPRGAWLPECGYRPRYEWSPPAGPLRGKVRRRRRGIEEHLARLGLRYFVTDAHLLRGGEPYSAYRDYYPALRTVAAGADQPAYQRDRTPYRPYLVASRGGEGAAAVFTRDPRTTLQVWSRELGYPGDGRYLEFHKKHAPGGIRYWRVT
;
A
#
# COMPACT_ATOMS: atom_id res chain seq x y z
N MET A 1 34.91 15.62 5.38
CA MET A 1 33.70 14.76 5.42
C MET A 1 33.61 14.02 4.09
N ALA A 2 33.56 12.69 4.12
CA ALA A 2 33.30 11.93 2.89
C ALA A 2 31.92 12.32 2.33
N PRO A 3 31.76 12.47 1.01
CA PRO A 3 30.47 12.81 0.41
C PRO A 3 29.42 11.76 0.80
N ALA A 4 28.25 12.21 1.19
CA ALA A 4 27.14 11.34 1.55
C ALA A 4 26.80 10.41 0.36
N ARG A 5 27.02 9.13 0.55
CA ARG A 5 26.72 8.08 -0.45
C ARG A 5 25.22 7.90 -0.54
N GLY A 6 24.46 8.73 -1.19
CA GLY A 6 23.03 8.55 -1.44
C GLY A 6 22.19 8.03 -0.23
N ARG A 7 20.88 8.13 -0.33
CA ARG A 7 19.95 7.60 0.69
C ARG A 7 18.95 6.66 0.02
N PHE A 8 18.70 5.51 0.65
CA PHE A 8 17.62 4.62 0.28
C PHE A 8 16.41 4.92 1.16
N LEU A 9 15.27 5.22 0.55
CA LEU A 9 14.00 5.48 1.24
C LEU A 9 13.07 4.31 0.97
N LEU A 10 12.85 3.47 2.00
CA LEU A 10 11.86 2.42 1.94
C LEU A 10 10.49 3.01 2.26
N THR A 11 9.60 3.03 1.27
CA THR A 11 8.21 3.46 1.46
C THR A 11 7.28 2.28 1.22
N LEU A 12 6.52 1.93 2.25
CA LEU A 12 5.54 0.85 2.21
C LEU A 12 4.13 1.44 2.25
N HIS A 13 3.25 0.91 1.41
CA HIS A 13 1.87 1.35 1.34
C HIS A 13 0.92 0.18 1.58
N SER A 14 -0.03 0.35 2.48
CA SER A 14 -1.07 -0.63 2.74
C SER A 14 -2.47 -0.01 2.63
N HIS A 15 -3.29 -0.67 1.83
CA HIS A 15 -4.68 -0.34 1.62
C HIS A 15 -5.51 -1.62 1.46
N LEU A 16 -6.68 -1.62 2.07
CA LEU A 16 -7.79 -2.54 1.75
C LEU A 16 -9.07 -1.71 1.64
N PRO A 17 -9.96 -2.02 0.69
CA PRO A 17 -11.29 -1.46 0.68
C PRO A 17 -12.04 -1.85 1.96
N LEU A 18 -13.20 -1.25 2.21
CA LEU A 18 -14.05 -1.66 3.33
C LEU A 18 -14.53 -3.09 3.10
N VAL A 19 -14.05 -4.04 3.92
CA VAL A 19 -14.40 -5.46 3.83
C VAL A 19 -15.17 -5.96 5.06
N LEU A 20 -15.12 -5.23 6.17
CA LEU A 20 -15.92 -5.56 7.35
C LEU A 20 -17.41 -5.39 7.06
N GLY A 21 -18.21 -6.36 7.52
CA GLY A 21 -19.65 -6.38 7.26
C GLY A 21 -20.06 -6.95 5.89
N HIS A 22 -19.12 -7.37 5.06
CA HIS A 22 -19.36 -7.95 3.73
C HIS A 22 -19.21 -9.49 3.71
N GLY A 23 -19.43 -10.16 4.84
CA GLY A 23 -19.19 -11.60 5.00
C GLY A 23 -17.68 -11.88 5.15
N ARG A 24 -17.30 -13.16 5.02
CA ARG A 24 -15.92 -13.60 5.24
C ARG A 24 -15.13 -13.75 3.93
N TRP A 25 -15.71 -14.45 2.94
CA TRP A 25 -15.05 -14.83 1.70
C TRP A 25 -16.04 -14.65 0.52
N PRO A 26 -15.58 -14.32 -0.73
CA PRO A 26 -14.19 -14.17 -1.19
C PRO A 26 -13.57 -12.80 -0.90
N HIS A 27 -14.33 -11.74 -0.70
CA HIS A 27 -13.85 -10.35 -0.55
C HIS A 27 -14.33 -9.72 0.76
N GLY A 28 -14.41 -10.51 1.82
CA GLY A 28 -14.85 -10.09 3.15
C GLY A 28 -13.72 -10.02 4.17
N SER A 29 -14.08 -10.17 5.44
CA SER A 29 -13.17 -9.98 6.59
C SER A 29 -11.97 -10.93 6.60
N ASP A 30 -12.06 -12.12 5.97
CA ASP A 30 -10.92 -13.04 5.84
C ASP A 30 -9.72 -12.38 5.13
N TRP A 31 -9.95 -11.46 4.20
CA TRP A 31 -8.88 -10.74 3.54
C TRP A 31 -8.11 -9.84 4.51
N LEU A 32 -8.82 -9.09 5.36
CA LEU A 32 -8.21 -8.26 6.41
C LEU A 32 -7.43 -9.14 7.41
N CYS A 33 -7.99 -10.30 7.80
CA CYS A 33 -7.33 -11.25 8.69
C CYS A 33 -6.08 -11.87 8.06
N GLU A 34 -6.11 -12.25 6.77
CA GLU A 34 -4.94 -12.75 6.03
C GLU A 34 -3.82 -11.73 5.99
N VAL A 35 -4.13 -10.45 5.72
CA VAL A 35 -3.12 -9.39 5.68
C VAL A 35 -2.59 -9.09 7.09
N THR A 36 -3.43 -9.15 8.11
CA THR A 36 -2.98 -9.01 9.50
C THR A 36 -1.96 -10.10 9.85
N ALA A 37 -2.28 -11.35 9.56
CA ALA A 37 -1.42 -12.49 9.86
C ALA A 37 -0.14 -12.54 9.00
N GLY A 38 -0.26 -12.29 7.70
CA GLY A 38 0.83 -12.46 6.75
C GLY A 38 1.69 -11.21 6.52
N CYS A 39 1.24 -10.03 6.95
CA CYS A 39 1.94 -8.78 6.73
C CYS A 39 2.11 -7.97 8.01
N TYR A 40 1.04 -7.53 8.68
CA TYR A 40 1.17 -6.54 9.76
C TYR A 40 1.89 -7.09 10.98
N LEU A 41 1.53 -8.28 11.46
CA LEU A 41 2.19 -8.88 12.62
C LEU A 41 3.67 -9.18 12.35
N PRO A 42 4.06 -9.83 11.24
CA PRO A 42 5.48 -10.02 10.91
C PRO A 42 6.26 -8.71 10.73
N LEU A 43 5.65 -7.69 10.11
CA LEU A 43 6.29 -6.40 9.89
C LEU A 43 6.55 -5.66 11.23
N LEU A 44 5.59 -5.69 12.15
CA LEU A 44 5.77 -5.15 13.50
C LEU A 44 6.94 -5.83 14.22
N GLU A 45 7.04 -7.16 14.16
CA GLU A 45 8.15 -7.91 14.79
C GLU A 45 9.50 -7.52 14.20
N VAL A 46 9.58 -7.32 12.87
CA VAL A 46 10.82 -6.86 12.23
C VAL A 46 11.21 -5.46 12.72
N PHE A 47 10.26 -4.53 12.73
CA PHE A 47 10.55 -3.16 13.18
C PHE A 47 10.87 -3.08 14.68
N GLU A 48 10.18 -3.85 15.51
CA GLU A 48 10.46 -3.90 16.95
C GLU A 48 11.86 -4.48 17.24
N ARG A 49 12.25 -5.54 16.52
CA ARG A 49 13.61 -6.11 16.63
C ARG A 49 14.67 -5.09 16.21
N LEU A 50 14.49 -4.44 15.07
CA LEU A 50 15.44 -3.42 14.61
C LEU A 50 15.46 -2.20 15.53
N ALA A 51 14.33 -1.85 16.14
CA ALA A 51 14.26 -0.80 17.15
C ALA A 51 15.03 -1.15 18.43
N ALA A 52 14.96 -2.41 18.87
CA ALA A 52 15.73 -2.93 19.99
C ALA A 52 17.24 -2.88 19.72
N ASP A 53 17.65 -3.09 18.46
CA ASP A 53 19.05 -2.91 18.01
C ASP A 53 19.45 -1.43 17.85
N GLY A 54 18.61 -0.49 18.31
CA GLY A 54 18.89 0.96 18.27
C GLY A 54 18.65 1.60 16.89
N ARG A 55 18.09 0.88 15.91
CA ARG A 55 17.83 1.42 14.58
C ARG A 55 16.62 2.36 14.59
N ARG A 56 16.71 3.43 13.79
CA ARG A 56 15.69 4.48 13.63
C ARG A 56 15.56 4.84 12.15
N ASP A 57 14.49 5.57 11.80
CA ASP A 57 14.22 6.06 10.43
C ASP A 57 14.25 4.93 9.39
N LEU A 58 13.65 3.78 9.72
CA LEU A 58 13.74 2.56 8.89
C LEU A 58 12.88 2.62 7.64
N ALA A 59 11.68 3.18 7.75
CA ALA A 59 10.73 3.23 6.65
C ALA A 59 9.71 4.35 6.83
N THR A 60 9.14 4.78 5.71
CA THR A 60 7.88 5.54 5.66
C THR A 60 6.75 4.55 5.38
N LEU A 61 5.70 4.55 6.20
CA LEU A 61 4.59 3.61 6.09
C LEU A 61 3.27 4.35 5.94
N THR A 62 2.48 3.97 4.95
CA THR A 62 1.09 4.41 4.80
C THR A 62 0.16 3.27 5.19
N LEU A 63 -0.70 3.53 6.17
CA LEU A 63 -1.92 2.77 6.39
C LEU A 63 -3.07 3.67 5.92
N SER A 64 -3.80 3.25 4.87
CA SER A 64 -4.88 4.08 4.33
C SER A 64 -5.95 4.34 5.40
N PRO A 65 -6.60 5.53 5.42
CA PRO A 65 -7.57 5.85 6.47
C PRO A 65 -8.69 4.82 6.59
N VAL A 66 -9.27 4.35 5.48
CA VAL A 66 -10.30 3.29 5.50
C VAL A 66 -9.78 1.98 6.11
N LEU A 67 -8.50 1.68 5.96
CA LEU A 67 -7.87 0.53 6.62
C LEU A 67 -7.72 0.79 8.12
N CYS A 68 -7.29 1.99 8.53
CA CYS A 68 -7.19 2.35 9.95
C CYS A 68 -8.54 2.23 10.66
N GLU A 69 -9.63 2.67 10.01
CA GLU A 69 -10.99 2.52 10.58
C GLU A 69 -11.37 1.05 10.77
N GLN A 70 -10.98 0.18 9.86
CA GLN A 70 -11.24 -1.26 9.97
C GLN A 70 -10.40 -1.92 11.06
N LEU A 71 -9.12 -1.57 11.17
CA LEU A 71 -8.23 -2.09 12.22
C LEU A 71 -8.62 -1.60 13.62
N ALA A 72 -9.31 -0.45 13.73
CA ALA A 72 -9.86 0.08 14.97
C ALA A 72 -11.29 -0.38 15.25
N HIS A 73 -11.94 -1.07 14.32
CA HIS A 73 -13.34 -1.48 14.48
C HIS A 73 -13.49 -2.54 15.57
N PRO A 74 -14.54 -2.48 16.43
CA PRO A 74 -14.73 -3.46 17.51
C PRO A 74 -14.80 -4.92 17.05
N SER A 75 -15.28 -5.19 15.82
CA SER A 75 -15.33 -6.56 15.28
C SER A 75 -13.97 -7.07 14.78
N TYR A 76 -12.97 -6.20 14.60
CA TYR A 76 -11.67 -6.60 14.03
C TYR A 76 -10.98 -7.67 14.88
N ARG A 77 -10.88 -7.43 16.19
CA ARG A 77 -10.21 -8.37 17.09
C ARG A 77 -10.85 -9.76 17.09
N PRO A 78 -12.17 -9.95 17.35
CA PRO A 78 -12.78 -11.27 17.32
C PRO A 78 -12.72 -11.94 15.95
N GLU A 79 -12.76 -11.17 14.84
CA GLU A 79 -12.61 -11.73 13.49
C GLU A 79 -11.21 -12.32 13.28
N VAL A 80 -10.14 -11.62 13.67
CA VAL A 80 -8.75 -12.10 13.53
C VAL A 80 -8.50 -13.30 14.44
N GLU A 81 -8.98 -13.28 15.70
CA GLU A 81 -8.83 -14.42 16.61
C GLU A 81 -9.53 -15.67 16.05
N THR A 82 -10.78 -15.53 15.62
CA THR A 82 -11.55 -16.62 14.99
C THR A 82 -10.86 -17.15 13.72
N PHE A 83 -10.32 -16.27 12.90
CA PHE A 83 -9.58 -16.64 11.70
C PHE A 83 -8.32 -17.45 12.03
N LEU A 84 -7.48 -16.99 12.95
CA LEU A 84 -6.24 -17.67 13.33
C LEU A 84 -6.52 -19.04 14.02
N GLU A 85 -7.51 -19.11 14.88
CA GLU A 85 -7.97 -20.37 15.47
C GLU A 85 -8.50 -21.36 14.41
N GLY A 86 -9.22 -20.84 13.42
CA GLY A 86 -9.66 -21.63 12.27
C GLY A 86 -8.48 -22.17 11.47
N ARG A 87 -7.44 -21.35 11.20
CA ARG A 87 -6.21 -21.79 10.51
C ARG A 87 -5.47 -22.87 11.32
N LEU A 88 -5.40 -22.75 12.63
CA LEU A 88 -4.82 -23.78 13.51
C LEU A 88 -5.55 -25.11 13.36
N ARG A 89 -6.88 -25.10 13.42
CA ARG A 89 -7.69 -26.34 13.22
C ARG A 89 -7.44 -26.92 11.84
N SER A 90 -7.48 -26.10 10.81
CA SER A 90 -7.25 -26.54 9.42
C SER A 90 -5.87 -27.14 9.21
N ALA A 91 -4.82 -26.59 9.85
CA ALA A 91 -3.48 -27.18 9.75
C ALA A 91 -3.43 -28.60 10.33
N ARG A 92 -4.14 -28.86 11.44
CA ARG A 92 -4.25 -30.19 12.05
C ARG A 92 -5.07 -31.16 11.20
N GLU A 93 -6.19 -30.71 10.67
CA GLU A 93 -7.03 -31.51 9.76
C GLU A 93 -6.29 -31.87 8.48
N ASN A 94 -5.61 -30.91 7.86
CA ASN A 94 -4.82 -31.13 6.65
C ASN A 94 -3.66 -32.11 6.90
N ARG A 95 -3.07 -32.09 8.11
CA ARG A 95 -2.05 -33.08 8.48
C ARG A 95 -2.58 -34.50 8.36
N GLY A 96 -3.73 -34.78 8.97
CA GLY A 96 -4.35 -36.10 8.86
C GLY A 96 -4.69 -36.51 7.44
N GLN A 97 -5.13 -35.56 6.60
CA GLN A 97 -5.41 -35.80 5.19
C GLN A 97 -4.14 -36.18 4.42
N PHE A 98 -3.04 -35.41 4.60
CA PHE A 98 -1.78 -35.67 3.93
C PHE A 98 -1.10 -36.96 4.40
N GLU A 99 -1.17 -37.26 5.72
CA GLU A 99 -0.68 -38.53 6.26
C GLU A 99 -1.45 -39.73 5.67
N ALA A 100 -2.77 -39.64 5.58
CA ALA A 100 -3.61 -40.68 4.97
C ALA A 100 -3.35 -40.83 3.46
N ALA A 101 -2.91 -39.78 2.77
CA ALA A 101 -2.55 -39.79 1.35
C ALA A 101 -1.10 -40.19 1.10
N GLY A 102 -0.28 -40.42 2.12
CA GLY A 102 1.16 -40.72 1.99
C GLY A 102 2.00 -39.51 1.56
N GLU A 103 1.50 -38.28 1.74
CA GLU A 103 2.16 -37.04 1.37
C GLU A 103 3.00 -36.47 2.53
N ASP A 104 4.02 -37.20 2.97
CA ASP A 104 4.81 -36.91 4.18
C ASP A 104 5.41 -35.50 4.20
N ALA A 105 5.87 -35.00 3.07
CA ALA A 105 6.43 -33.65 2.95
C ALA A 105 5.39 -32.57 3.24
N LEU A 106 4.17 -32.72 2.74
CA LEU A 106 3.06 -31.82 3.02
C LEU A 106 2.58 -31.94 4.47
N ALA A 107 2.53 -33.16 5.00
CA ALA A 107 2.23 -33.42 6.42
C ALA A 107 3.25 -32.73 7.35
N ALA A 108 4.54 -32.74 6.99
CA ALA A 108 5.56 -32.01 7.74
C ALA A 108 5.35 -30.48 7.69
N LEU A 109 4.98 -29.92 6.55
CA LEU A 109 4.70 -28.49 6.39
C LEU A 109 3.49 -28.06 7.21
N THR A 110 2.50 -28.92 7.46
CA THR A 110 1.36 -28.56 8.32
C THR A 110 1.78 -28.24 9.75
N ARG A 111 2.83 -28.92 10.27
CA ARG A 111 3.36 -28.64 11.60
C ARG A 111 4.03 -27.28 11.66
N VAL A 112 4.69 -26.86 10.60
CA VAL A 112 5.25 -25.49 10.48
C VAL A 112 4.13 -24.45 10.54
N TRP A 113 3.06 -24.67 9.77
CA TRP A 113 1.91 -23.76 9.78
C TRP A 113 1.16 -23.75 11.11
N GLU A 114 1.01 -24.90 11.77
CA GLU A 114 0.41 -24.97 13.10
C GLU A 114 1.21 -24.14 14.11
N ALA A 115 2.53 -24.30 14.12
CA ALA A 115 3.40 -23.52 14.99
C ALA A 115 3.32 -22.01 14.67
N GLU A 116 3.34 -21.65 13.39
CA GLU A 116 3.28 -20.25 12.96
C GLU A 116 1.95 -19.58 13.29
N TYR A 117 0.81 -20.20 13.00
CA TYR A 117 -0.49 -19.66 13.40
C TYR A 117 -0.67 -19.56 14.91
N GLY A 118 -0.13 -20.52 15.67
CA GLY A 118 -0.09 -20.46 17.12
C GLY A 118 0.69 -19.27 17.64
N ARG A 119 1.86 -19.04 17.07
CA ARG A 119 2.74 -17.89 17.38
C ARG A 119 2.04 -16.56 17.04
N LEU A 120 1.46 -16.45 15.84
CA LEU A 120 0.74 -15.25 15.40
C LEU A 120 -0.47 -14.94 16.29
N LEU A 121 -1.25 -15.96 16.70
CA LEU A 121 -2.36 -15.79 17.60
C LEU A 121 -1.91 -15.31 18.98
N ALA A 122 -0.87 -15.90 19.54
CA ALA A 122 -0.29 -15.46 20.80
C ALA A 122 0.22 -14.01 20.70
N ARG A 123 0.91 -13.67 19.59
CA ARG A 123 1.38 -12.31 19.33
C ARG A 123 0.23 -11.30 19.23
N PHE A 124 -0.81 -11.63 18.48
CA PHE A 124 -1.99 -10.77 18.32
C PHE A 124 -2.69 -10.51 19.66
N ARG A 125 -2.85 -11.54 20.47
CA ARG A 125 -3.40 -11.42 21.83
C ARG A 125 -2.51 -10.58 22.76
N ALA A 126 -1.20 -10.74 22.67
CA ALA A 126 -0.23 -9.92 23.43
C ALA A 126 -0.30 -8.42 23.07
N LEU A 127 -0.74 -8.08 21.86
CA LEU A 127 -1.03 -6.72 21.44
C LEU A 127 -2.44 -6.25 21.87
N ASP A 128 -3.23 -7.09 22.50
CA ASP A 128 -4.67 -6.87 22.75
C ASP A 128 -5.46 -6.57 21.45
N GLY A 129 -4.96 -7.05 20.30
CA GLY A 129 -5.49 -6.76 18.97
C GLY A 129 -5.16 -5.35 18.45
N ASP A 130 -4.49 -4.50 19.23
CA ASP A 130 -4.17 -3.10 18.88
C ASP A 130 -2.95 -2.99 17.95
N VAL A 131 -3.15 -3.38 16.70
CA VAL A 131 -2.14 -3.28 15.63
C VAL A 131 -1.79 -1.80 15.35
N LEU A 132 -2.80 -0.92 15.34
CA LEU A 132 -2.57 0.53 15.12
C LEU A 132 -1.73 1.16 16.23
N GLY A 133 -2.03 0.82 17.49
CA GLY A 133 -1.23 1.27 18.63
C GLY A 133 0.20 0.77 18.59
N ALA A 134 0.44 -0.43 18.09
CA ALA A 134 1.80 -0.93 17.88
C ALA A 134 2.57 -0.08 16.86
N PHE A 135 1.99 0.24 15.70
CA PHE A 135 2.60 1.15 14.73
C PHE A 135 2.77 2.57 15.28
N ARG A 136 1.80 3.08 16.03
CA ARG A 136 1.90 4.38 16.70
C ARG A 136 3.09 4.43 17.67
N ARG A 137 3.33 3.38 18.45
CA ARG A 137 4.49 3.31 19.35
C ARG A 137 5.82 3.33 18.58
N LEU A 138 5.93 2.59 17.48
CA LEU A 138 7.08 2.61 16.60
C LEU A 138 7.33 4.00 16.00
N ALA A 139 6.28 4.69 15.59
CA ALA A 139 6.40 6.06 15.08
C ALA A 139 6.83 7.05 16.17
N ALA A 140 6.25 6.96 17.38
CA ALA A 140 6.63 7.79 18.52
C ALA A 140 8.10 7.58 18.92
N ALA A 141 8.62 6.36 18.75
CA ALA A 141 10.02 6.03 18.98
C ALA A 141 10.96 6.43 17.82
N GLY A 142 10.45 7.04 16.75
CA GLY A 142 11.24 7.43 15.58
C GLY A 142 11.76 6.26 14.75
N VAL A 143 11.13 5.10 14.85
CA VAL A 143 11.52 3.89 14.09
C VAL A 143 10.97 3.96 12.65
N VAL A 144 9.74 4.42 12.51
CA VAL A 144 9.06 4.60 11.22
C VAL A 144 8.37 5.96 11.16
N GLU A 145 8.22 6.50 9.96
CA GLU A 145 7.33 7.64 9.72
C GLU A 145 5.98 7.12 9.21
N LEU A 146 4.88 7.56 9.84
CA LEU A 146 3.54 7.27 9.38
C LEU A 146 3.01 8.44 8.56
N ILE A 147 2.48 8.15 7.37
CA ILE A 147 1.87 9.13 6.46
C ILE A 147 0.43 8.73 6.13
N THR A 148 -0.34 9.68 5.63
CA THR A 148 -1.75 9.47 5.30
C THR A 148 -1.99 9.16 3.82
N SER A 149 -3.27 9.00 3.46
CA SER A 149 -3.79 8.92 2.10
C SER A 149 -5.19 9.57 2.05
N ALA A 150 -5.86 9.51 0.90
CA ALA A 150 -7.27 9.89 0.80
C ALA A 150 -8.17 8.94 1.62
N ALA A 151 -9.23 9.46 2.22
CA ALA A 151 -10.07 8.77 3.20
C ALA A 151 -10.53 7.36 2.77
N THR A 152 -11.14 7.27 1.59
CA THR A 152 -11.63 6.01 1.01
C THR A 152 -10.76 5.49 -0.13
N HIS A 153 -9.55 6.02 -0.24
CA HIS A 153 -8.59 5.68 -1.30
C HIS A 153 -9.10 5.97 -2.72
N GLY A 154 -10.03 6.92 -2.86
CA GLY A 154 -10.58 7.33 -4.16
C GLY A 154 -9.50 7.95 -5.05
N TYR A 155 -9.47 7.58 -6.33
CA TYR A 155 -8.50 8.10 -7.31
C TYR A 155 -8.73 9.60 -7.55
N LEU A 156 -7.96 10.45 -6.86
CA LEU A 156 -8.18 11.90 -6.78
C LEU A 156 -8.28 12.61 -8.13
N PRO A 157 -7.48 12.27 -9.16
CA PRO A 157 -7.58 12.92 -10.47
C PRO A 157 -8.95 12.78 -11.14
N LEU A 158 -9.68 11.70 -10.89
CA LEU A 158 -11.01 11.45 -11.48
C LEU A 158 -12.17 12.03 -10.68
N LEU A 159 -11.95 12.49 -9.45
CA LEU A 159 -13.02 13.14 -8.69
C LEU A 159 -13.42 14.46 -9.38
N GLY A 160 -14.68 14.57 -9.78
CA GLY A 160 -15.19 15.69 -10.59
C GLY A 160 -15.30 17.02 -9.87
N ARG A 161 -15.24 17.06 -8.52
CA ARG A 161 -15.44 18.26 -7.70
C ARG A 161 -14.25 18.50 -6.78
N GLU A 162 -13.91 19.79 -6.57
CA GLU A 162 -12.84 20.19 -5.65
C GLU A 162 -13.18 19.83 -4.20
N GLU A 163 -14.47 20.00 -3.83
CA GLU A 163 -14.98 19.67 -2.50
C GLU A 163 -14.80 18.19 -2.17
N SER A 164 -14.95 17.33 -3.18
CA SER A 164 -14.73 15.88 -2.99
C SER A 164 -13.25 15.58 -2.77
N VAL A 165 -12.33 16.25 -3.46
CA VAL A 165 -10.89 16.10 -3.23
C VAL A 165 -10.51 16.60 -1.84
N ASP A 166 -10.99 17.82 -1.47
CA ASP A 166 -10.76 18.39 -0.15
C ASP A 166 -11.31 17.48 0.97
N LEU A 167 -12.52 16.94 0.81
CA LEU A 167 -13.13 16.03 1.79
C LEU A 167 -12.30 14.78 1.98
N GLN A 168 -11.88 14.14 0.89
CA GLN A 168 -11.05 12.93 0.92
C GLN A 168 -9.74 13.16 1.69
N LEU A 169 -9.05 14.25 1.42
CA LEU A 169 -7.77 14.54 2.06
C LEU A 169 -7.93 15.03 3.50
N ARG A 170 -8.93 15.85 3.80
CA ARG A 170 -9.23 16.31 5.19
C ARG A 170 -9.61 15.17 6.10
N LEU A 171 -10.52 14.31 5.67
CA LEU A 171 -10.91 13.13 6.44
C LEU A 171 -9.72 12.16 6.60
N GLY A 172 -8.88 12.01 5.56
CA GLY A 172 -7.68 11.23 5.65
C GLY A 172 -6.69 11.75 6.69
N ALA A 173 -6.45 13.06 6.72
CA ALA A 173 -5.58 13.69 7.70
C ALA A 173 -6.18 13.62 9.13
N ALA A 174 -7.49 13.79 9.27
CA ALA A 174 -8.18 13.71 10.55
C ALA A 174 -8.17 12.28 11.13
N SER A 175 -8.42 11.27 10.29
CA SER A 175 -8.31 9.86 10.68
C SER A 175 -6.88 9.52 11.13
N HIS A 176 -5.88 9.97 10.37
CA HIS A 176 -4.48 9.79 10.75
C HIS A 176 -4.17 10.41 12.13
N ALA A 177 -4.55 11.67 12.34
CA ALA A 177 -4.31 12.35 13.61
C ALA A 177 -5.00 11.64 14.79
N ARG A 178 -6.24 11.16 14.58
CA ARG A 178 -6.98 10.41 15.60
C ARG A 178 -6.31 9.10 15.99
N HIS A 179 -5.83 8.32 15.02
CA HIS A 179 -5.24 7.00 15.28
C HIS A 179 -3.80 7.08 15.76
N PHE A 180 -3.03 8.05 15.27
CA PHE A 180 -1.58 8.12 15.53
C PHE A 180 -1.16 9.27 16.45
N GLY A 181 -2.09 10.16 16.83
CA GLY A 181 -1.83 11.23 17.78
C GLY A 181 -1.05 12.43 17.25
N ALA A 182 -0.76 12.46 15.94
CA ALA A 182 -0.02 13.55 15.29
C ALA A 182 -0.56 13.82 13.89
N ALA A 183 -0.42 15.06 13.42
CA ALA A 183 -0.75 15.40 12.04
C ALA A 183 0.23 14.74 11.06
N PRO A 184 -0.23 14.20 9.93
CA PRO A 184 0.65 13.61 8.93
C PRO A 184 1.49 14.67 8.24
N ARG A 185 2.74 14.36 7.92
CA ARG A 185 3.63 15.26 7.16
C ARG A 185 3.54 15.03 5.65
N GLY A 186 3.20 13.83 5.25
CA GLY A 186 3.15 13.40 3.86
C GLY A 186 1.91 12.58 3.54
N ALA A 187 1.72 12.33 2.24
CA ALA A 187 0.63 11.51 1.73
C ALA A 187 1.09 10.55 0.63
N TRP A 188 0.59 9.34 0.68
CA TRP A 188 0.56 8.47 -0.49
C TRP A 188 -0.69 8.81 -1.30
N LEU A 189 -0.53 9.29 -2.52
CA LEU A 189 -1.68 9.52 -3.39
C LEU A 189 -2.28 8.17 -3.82
N PRO A 190 -3.61 7.99 -3.73
CA PRO A 190 -4.27 6.77 -4.19
C PRO A 190 -3.84 6.40 -5.59
N GLU A 191 -3.37 5.15 -5.76
CA GLU A 191 -2.83 4.62 -7.02
C GLU A 191 -1.75 5.51 -7.66
N CYS A 192 -1.01 6.25 -6.85
CA CYS A 192 -0.01 7.23 -7.28
C CYS A 192 -0.56 8.31 -8.22
N GLY A 193 -1.86 8.56 -8.19
CA GLY A 193 -2.56 9.47 -9.10
C GLY A 193 -2.35 10.94 -8.77
N TYR A 194 -1.72 11.68 -9.67
CA TYR A 194 -1.50 13.11 -9.54
C TYR A 194 -2.02 13.87 -10.77
N ARG A 195 -2.52 15.07 -10.57
CA ARG A 195 -2.78 16.06 -11.61
C ARG A 195 -2.39 17.46 -11.17
N PRO A 196 -1.83 18.28 -12.08
CA PRO A 196 -1.58 19.70 -11.81
C PRO A 196 -2.88 20.52 -11.89
N ARG A 197 -2.76 21.82 -11.65
CA ARG A 197 -3.81 22.80 -11.97
C ARG A 197 -4.09 22.83 -13.47
N TYR A 198 -5.36 22.74 -13.88
CA TYR A 198 -5.77 22.77 -15.29
C TYR A 198 -7.23 23.22 -15.45
N GLU A 199 -7.62 23.51 -16.68
CA GLU A 199 -9.03 23.67 -17.04
C GLU A 199 -9.67 22.31 -17.33
N TRP A 200 -10.65 21.98 -16.55
CA TRP A 200 -11.39 20.73 -16.69
C TRP A 200 -12.70 20.94 -17.40
N SER A 201 -13.08 20.00 -18.24
CA SER A 201 -14.41 19.88 -18.82
C SER A 201 -14.89 18.45 -18.66
N PRO A 202 -16.20 18.19 -18.51
CA PRO A 202 -16.73 16.83 -18.48
C PRO A 202 -16.27 16.04 -19.70
N PRO A 203 -15.71 14.83 -19.52
CA PRO A 203 -15.19 14.04 -20.64
C PRO A 203 -16.31 13.47 -21.52
N ALA A 204 -17.54 13.36 -21.01
CA ALA A 204 -18.70 12.82 -21.69
C ALA A 204 -19.99 13.50 -21.24
N GLY A 205 -21.09 13.21 -21.94
CA GLY A 205 -22.44 13.69 -21.62
C GLY A 205 -22.76 15.07 -22.21
N PRO A 206 -23.97 15.61 -21.95
CA PRO A 206 -24.49 16.81 -22.58
C PRO A 206 -23.76 18.10 -22.22
N LEU A 207 -22.94 18.06 -21.19
CA LEU A 207 -22.12 19.18 -20.72
C LEU A 207 -20.69 19.17 -21.27
N ARG A 208 -20.33 18.19 -22.08
CA ARG A 208 -19.00 18.10 -22.70
C ARG A 208 -18.71 19.35 -23.54
N GLY A 209 -17.60 20.02 -23.25
CA GLY A 209 -17.17 21.24 -23.93
C GLY A 209 -17.98 22.48 -23.56
N LYS A 210 -19.16 22.38 -22.92
CA LYS A 210 -20.01 23.49 -22.52
C LYS A 210 -19.67 24.04 -21.13
N VAL A 211 -19.12 23.21 -20.26
CA VAL A 211 -18.70 23.58 -18.90
C VAL A 211 -17.20 23.49 -18.82
N ARG A 212 -16.55 24.58 -18.47
CA ARG A 212 -15.13 24.62 -18.13
C ARG A 212 -14.97 25.08 -16.70
N ARG A 213 -14.14 24.38 -15.95
CA ARG A 213 -13.84 24.72 -14.54
C ARG A 213 -12.35 24.68 -14.34
N ARG A 214 -11.79 25.69 -13.73
CA ARG A 214 -10.40 25.67 -13.30
C ARG A 214 -10.29 24.78 -12.07
N ARG A 215 -9.48 23.71 -12.20
CA ARG A 215 -9.24 22.73 -11.16
C ARG A 215 -7.91 23.04 -10.47
N ARG A 216 -7.90 22.96 -9.14
CA ARG A 216 -6.64 23.08 -8.36
C ARG A 216 -5.76 21.88 -8.60
N GLY A 217 -4.43 22.09 -8.57
CA GLY A 217 -3.47 20.99 -8.50
C GLY A 217 -3.58 20.22 -7.17
N ILE A 218 -3.25 18.94 -7.17
CA ILE A 218 -3.27 18.14 -5.95
C ILE A 218 -2.30 18.72 -4.91
N GLU A 219 -1.16 19.28 -5.33
CA GLU A 219 -0.20 19.98 -4.46
C GLU A 219 -0.82 21.14 -3.68
N GLU A 220 -1.81 21.84 -4.25
CA GLU A 220 -2.50 22.94 -3.58
C GLU A 220 -3.41 22.45 -2.45
N HIS A 221 -4.11 21.34 -2.66
CA HIS A 221 -4.91 20.69 -1.62
C HIS A 221 -4.03 20.18 -0.48
N LEU A 222 -2.89 19.55 -0.82
CA LEU A 222 -1.93 19.05 0.17
C LEU A 222 -1.33 20.19 1.00
N ALA A 223 -0.89 21.27 0.35
CA ALA A 223 -0.30 22.44 1.02
C ALA A 223 -1.26 23.08 2.01
N ARG A 224 -2.56 23.21 1.66
CA ARG A 224 -3.62 23.75 2.54
C ARG A 224 -3.81 22.93 3.82
N LEU A 225 -3.47 21.64 3.78
CA LEU A 225 -3.57 20.73 4.93
C LEU A 225 -2.24 20.57 5.67
N GLY A 226 -1.19 21.32 5.28
CA GLY A 226 0.14 21.20 5.85
C GLY A 226 0.90 19.94 5.47
N LEU A 227 0.41 19.21 4.47
CA LEU A 227 1.10 18.04 3.91
C LEU A 227 2.24 18.51 3.02
N ARG A 228 3.47 18.21 3.43
CA ARG A 228 4.70 18.77 2.84
C ARG A 228 5.20 18.01 1.64
N TYR A 229 4.82 16.72 1.53
CA TYR A 229 5.26 15.85 0.45
C TYR A 229 4.23 14.78 0.10
N PHE A 230 4.40 14.23 -1.08
CA PHE A 230 3.62 13.10 -1.56
C PHE A 230 4.45 12.14 -2.38
N VAL A 231 3.95 10.91 -2.52
CA VAL A 231 4.55 9.87 -3.34
C VAL A 231 3.71 9.64 -4.57
N THR A 232 4.36 9.50 -5.71
CA THR A 232 3.72 9.20 -7.00
C THR A 232 4.61 8.31 -7.87
N ASP A 233 4.17 7.96 -9.08
CA ASP A 233 4.94 7.10 -9.96
C ASP A 233 5.92 7.87 -10.85
N ALA A 234 7.02 7.22 -11.22
CA ALA A 234 8.12 7.82 -11.99
C ALA A 234 7.72 8.30 -13.40
N HIS A 235 6.71 7.70 -14.02
CA HIS A 235 6.24 8.12 -15.35
C HIS A 235 5.75 9.57 -15.37
N LEU A 236 5.23 10.08 -14.25
CA LEU A 236 4.78 11.47 -14.13
C LEU A 236 5.92 12.49 -14.21
N LEU A 237 7.17 12.09 -13.94
CA LEU A 237 8.34 12.96 -14.14
C LEU A 237 8.61 13.26 -15.63
N ARG A 238 8.18 12.37 -16.51
CA ARG A 238 8.40 12.42 -17.97
C ARG A 238 7.19 12.91 -18.75
N GLY A 239 6.27 13.62 -18.11
CA GLY A 239 5.09 14.18 -18.77
C GLY A 239 3.85 13.29 -18.74
N GLY A 240 3.87 12.23 -17.95
CA GLY A 240 2.69 11.36 -17.76
C GLY A 240 2.55 10.26 -18.80
N GLU A 241 3.62 9.89 -19.50
CA GLU A 241 3.64 8.73 -20.40
C GLU A 241 3.40 7.45 -19.58
N PRO A 242 2.21 6.83 -19.63
CA PRO A 242 1.83 5.80 -18.65
C PRO A 242 2.65 4.52 -18.76
N TYR A 243 3.27 4.28 -19.93
CA TYR A 243 3.99 3.04 -20.21
C TYR A 243 5.51 3.17 -20.15
N SER A 244 6.05 4.36 -19.84
CA SER A 244 7.49 4.62 -19.91
C SER A 244 8.33 3.74 -18.97
N ALA A 245 7.81 3.38 -17.81
CA ALA A 245 8.52 2.54 -16.84
C ALA A 245 8.55 1.05 -17.22
N TYR A 246 7.56 0.59 -17.99
CA TYR A 246 7.38 -0.82 -18.34
C TYR A 246 7.61 -1.13 -19.81
N ARG A 247 7.73 -0.09 -20.63
CA ARG A 247 7.85 -0.20 -22.10
C ARG A 247 8.99 -1.08 -22.55
N ASP A 248 10.11 -1.03 -21.85
CA ASP A 248 11.31 -1.78 -22.21
C ASP A 248 11.19 -3.28 -21.84
N TYR A 249 10.33 -3.59 -20.88
CA TYR A 249 10.12 -4.94 -20.37
C TYR A 249 8.96 -5.68 -21.05
N TYR A 250 7.96 -4.94 -21.56
CA TYR A 250 6.76 -5.51 -22.18
C TYR A 250 6.63 -5.07 -23.64
N PRO A 251 7.07 -5.88 -24.63
CA PRO A 251 7.02 -5.52 -26.05
C PRO A 251 5.64 -5.08 -26.56
N ALA A 252 4.56 -5.69 -26.04
CA ALA A 252 3.19 -5.30 -26.38
C ALA A 252 2.87 -3.83 -26.05
N LEU A 253 3.46 -3.26 -25.02
CA LEU A 253 3.26 -1.85 -24.68
C LEU A 253 3.96 -0.89 -25.66
N ARG A 254 4.98 -1.34 -26.37
CA ARG A 254 5.66 -0.54 -27.43
C ARG A 254 4.70 -0.30 -28.61
N THR A 255 3.90 -1.29 -28.95
CA THR A 255 2.95 -1.21 -30.07
C THR A 255 1.79 -0.26 -29.77
N VAL A 256 1.28 -0.28 -28.54
CA VAL A 256 0.20 0.62 -28.08
C VAL A 256 0.66 2.07 -28.01
N ALA A 257 1.90 2.31 -27.63
CA ALA A 257 2.48 3.66 -27.50
C ALA A 257 2.86 4.30 -28.86
N ALA A 258 3.09 3.49 -29.89
CA ALA A 258 3.52 3.99 -31.23
C ALA A 258 2.42 4.78 -31.98
N GLY A 259 1.15 4.70 -31.53
CA GLY A 259 0.03 5.41 -32.14
C GLY A 259 -0.41 6.69 -31.43
N ALA A 260 0.23 7.08 -30.35
CA ALA A 260 -0.09 8.30 -29.63
C ALA A 260 0.88 9.43 -30.00
N ASP A 261 0.39 10.47 -30.68
CA ASP A 261 1.09 11.74 -30.85
C ASP A 261 1.37 12.34 -29.48
N GLN A 262 2.57 12.12 -28.96
CA GLN A 262 2.97 12.63 -27.64
C GLN A 262 3.81 13.86 -27.79
N PRO A 263 3.44 14.98 -27.13
CA PRO A 263 4.34 16.10 -27.02
C PRO A 263 5.60 15.64 -26.28
N ALA A 264 6.74 15.77 -26.91
CA ALA A 264 8.05 15.44 -26.34
C ALA A 264 8.37 16.36 -25.16
N TYR A 265 7.78 16.10 -24.00
CA TYR A 265 8.20 16.67 -22.72
C TYR A 265 9.45 15.92 -22.23
N GLN A 266 10.52 15.99 -23.00
CA GLN A 266 11.84 15.58 -22.52
C GLN A 266 12.30 16.59 -21.47
N ARG A 267 11.94 16.31 -20.23
CA ARG A 267 12.60 16.94 -19.07
C ARG A 267 13.56 15.91 -18.49
N ASP A 268 14.80 16.34 -18.35
CA ASP A 268 15.89 15.54 -17.77
C ASP A 268 15.68 15.36 -16.25
N ARG A 269 14.63 14.62 -15.88
CA ARG A 269 14.25 14.35 -14.50
C ARG A 269 14.47 12.88 -14.16
N THR A 270 15.10 12.66 -13.02
CA THR A 270 15.43 11.35 -12.52
C THR A 270 14.58 10.98 -11.29
N PRO A 271 14.15 9.72 -11.11
CA PRO A 271 13.46 9.28 -9.89
C PRO A 271 14.34 9.31 -8.63
N TYR A 272 15.63 9.55 -8.78
CA TYR A 272 16.61 9.57 -7.68
C TYR A 272 16.76 10.92 -6.98
N ARG A 273 15.88 11.85 -7.24
CA ARG A 273 15.83 13.18 -6.59
C ARG A 273 14.40 13.56 -6.25
N PRO A 274 14.15 14.19 -5.10
CA PRO A 274 12.86 14.82 -4.83
C PRO A 274 12.76 16.12 -5.65
N TYR A 275 11.54 16.51 -5.99
CA TYR A 275 11.26 17.76 -6.69
C TYR A 275 10.19 18.55 -5.94
N LEU A 276 10.30 19.87 -5.96
CA LEU A 276 9.24 20.73 -5.49
C LEU A 276 8.22 20.92 -6.64
N VAL A 277 6.99 20.56 -6.38
CA VAL A 277 5.85 20.82 -7.26
C VAL A 277 5.15 22.05 -6.73
N ALA A 278 5.23 23.14 -7.48
CA ALA A 278 4.58 24.40 -7.16
C ALA A 278 3.42 24.65 -8.13
N SER A 279 2.31 25.12 -7.59
CA SER A 279 1.16 25.53 -8.40
C SER A 279 1.51 26.72 -9.29
N ARG A 280 1.08 26.69 -10.54
CA ARG A 280 1.21 27.83 -11.47
C ARG A 280 0.45 29.08 -11.00
N GLY A 281 -0.43 28.97 -10.04
CA GLY A 281 -1.16 30.10 -9.43
C GLY A 281 -0.52 30.62 -8.16
N GLY A 282 0.58 30.03 -7.66
CA GLY A 282 1.25 30.44 -6.43
C GLY A 282 0.54 30.07 -5.14
N GLU A 283 -0.48 29.21 -5.19
CA GLU A 283 -1.33 28.91 -4.04
C GLU A 283 -0.83 27.74 -3.16
N GLY A 284 0.32 27.16 -3.45
CA GLY A 284 0.88 26.10 -2.64
C GLY A 284 1.94 25.29 -3.37
N ALA A 285 2.72 24.56 -2.58
CA ALA A 285 3.76 23.65 -3.08
C ALA A 285 3.89 22.44 -2.15
N ALA A 286 4.28 21.29 -2.72
CA ALA A 286 4.64 20.10 -1.98
C ALA A 286 5.81 19.39 -2.67
N ALA A 287 6.65 18.72 -1.89
CA ALA A 287 7.71 17.91 -2.46
C ALA A 287 7.14 16.60 -3.01
N VAL A 288 7.61 16.14 -4.16
CA VAL A 288 7.26 14.83 -4.73
C VAL A 288 8.45 13.89 -4.67
N PHE A 289 8.18 12.69 -4.21
CA PHE A 289 9.05 11.53 -4.31
C PHE A 289 8.45 10.55 -5.30
N THR A 290 9.29 9.96 -6.14
CA THR A 290 8.83 8.96 -7.11
C THR A 290 9.52 7.63 -6.88
N ARG A 291 8.83 6.54 -7.24
CA ARG A 291 9.37 5.21 -7.11
C ARG A 291 10.52 4.98 -8.09
N ASP A 292 11.53 4.23 -7.66
CA ASP A 292 12.54 3.70 -8.57
C ASP A 292 11.92 2.57 -9.42
N PRO A 293 11.84 2.70 -10.76
CA PRO A 293 11.22 1.69 -11.61
C PRO A 293 11.92 0.32 -11.54
N ARG A 294 13.24 0.31 -11.40
CA ARG A 294 14.03 -0.94 -11.36
C ARG A 294 13.73 -1.73 -10.09
N THR A 295 13.80 -1.08 -8.92
CA THR A 295 13.46 -1.71 -7.64
C THR A 295 11.99 -2.12 -7.60
N THR A 296 11.09 -1.32 -8.17
CA THR A 296 9.67 -1.66 -8.26
C THR A 296 9.45 -2.97 -9.01
N LEU A 297 10.11 -3.18 -10.14
CA LEU A 297 10.02 -4.42 -10.91
C LEU A 297 10.64 -5.62 -10.18
N GLN A 298 11.75 -5.42 -9.46
CA GLN A 298 12.36 -6.48 -8.64
C GLN A 298 11.44 -6.94 -7.50
N VAL A 299 10.62 -6.04 -6.96
CA VAL A 299 9.67 -6.37 -5.88
C VAL A 299 8.36 -6.90 -6.45
N TRP A 300 7.81 -6.26 -7.50
CA TRP A 300 6.42 -6.41 -7.90
C TRP A 300 6.26 -6.82 -9.38
N SER A 301 6.99 -7.84 -9.81
CA SER A 301 6.74 -8.47 -11.11
C SER A 301 6.87 -9.99 -11.03
N ARG A 302 6.16 -10.68 -11.91
CA ARG A 302 6.26 -12.13 -12.02
C ARG A 302 7.63 -12.56 -12.55
N GLU A 303 8.16 -11.82 -13.52
CA GLU A 303 9.38 -12.20 -14.24
C GLU A 303 10.65 -11.84 -13.44
N LEU A 304 10.63 -10.73 -12.69
CA LEU A 304 11.83 -10.18 -12.06
C LEU A 304 11.70 -10.06 -10.54
N GLY A 305 10.50 -10.24 -10.00
CA GLY A 305 10.18 -9.98 -8.61
C GLY A 305 9.77 -11.22 -7.83
N TYR A 306 9.48 -11.01 -6.54
CA TYR A 306 9.09 -12.08 -5.62
C TYR A 306 7.83 -12.86 -6.05
N PRO A 307 6.81 -12.27 -6.74
CA PRO A 307 5.64 -13.04 -7.15
C PRO A 307 5.94 -14.21 -8.09
N GLY A 308 7.06 -14.18 -8.79
CA GLY A 308 7.52 -15.27 -9.66
C GLY A 308 8.68 -16.12 -9.08
N ASP A 309 9.12 -15.83 -7.88
CA ASP A 309 10.27 -16.50 -7.26
C ASP A 309 9.84 -17.77 -6.51
N GLY A 310 10.37 -18.92 -6.91
CA GLY A 310 10.07 -20.22 -6.31
C GLY A 310 10.48 -20.39 -4.84
N ARG A 311 11.11 -19.39 -4.22
CA ARG A 311 11.35 -19.33 -2.77
C ARG A 311 10.13 -18.87 -1.99
N TYR A 312 9.10 -18.34 -2.68
CA TYR A 312 7.86 -17.89 -2.09
C TYR A 312 6.70 -18.81 -2.37
N LEU A 313 5.62 -18.70 -1.60
CA LEU A 313 4.41 -19.48 -1.77
C LEU A 313 3.57 -18.97 -2.94
N GLU A 314 3.02 -19.89 -3.72
CA GLU A 314 2.05 -19.56 -4.76
C GLU A 314 0.79 -18.93 -4.15
N PHE A 315 0.50 -17.71 -4.55
CA PHE A 315 -0.58 -16.93 -3.94
C PHE A 315 -1.98 -17.54 -4.15
N HIS A 316 -2.22 -18.08 -5.34
CA HIS A 316 -3.54 -18.59 -5.72
C HIS A 316 -3.78 -20.05 -5.33
N LYS A 317 -2.72 -20.84 -5.07
CA LYS A 317 -2.85 -22.25 -4.75
C LYS A 317 -3.04 -22.47 -3.25
N LYS A 318 -4.30 -22.67 -2.87
CA LYS A 318 -4.73 -22.92 -1.48
C LYS A 318 -5.26 -24.34 -1.36
N HIS A 319 -4.95 -25.03 -0.26
CA HIS A 319 -5.55 -26.32 0.08
C HIS A 319 -6.94 -26.13 0.69
N ALA A 320 -7.91 -26.93 0.26
CA ALA A 320 -9.26 -26.92 0.82
C ALA A 320 -9.51 -28.23 1.62
N PRO A 321 -10.18 -28.16 2.79
CA PRO A 321 -10.68 -26.95 3.43
C PRO A 321 -9.58 -26.15 4.13
N GLY A 322 -9.90 -24.91 4.51
CA GLY A 322 -9.05 -24.08 5.37
C GLY A 322 -8.16 -23.07 4.64
N GLY A 323 -7.91 -23.23 3.35
CA GLY A 323 -7.25 -22.23 2.51
C GLY A 323 -5.79 -21.96 2.88
N ILE A 324 -5.06 -22.92 3.43
CA ILE A 324 -3.62 -22.80 3.72
C ILE A 324 -2.82 -23.03 2.45
N ARG A 325 -1.73 -22.27 2.28
CA ARG A 325 -0.81 -22.39 1.16
C ARG A 325 0.35 -23.29 1.53
N TYR A 326 0.61 -24.33 0.74
CA TYR A 326 1.68 -25.30 0.98
C TYR A 326 2.69 -25.34 -0.18
N TRP A 327 2.35 -24.79 -1.34
CA TRP A 327 3.14 -24.90 -2.56
C TRP A 327 3.88 -23.61 -2.87
N ARG A 328 5.09 -23.75 -3.33
CA ARG A 328 5.88 -22.63 -3.82
C ARG A 328 5.46 -22.24 -5.24
N VAL A 329 5.85 -21.05 -5.67
CA VAL A 329 5.73 -20.59 -7.06
C VAL A 329 6.54 -21.52 -7.96
N THR A 330 5.95 -21.91 -9.12
CA THR A 330 6.54 -22.81 -10.13
C THR A 330 6.57 -22.14 -11.50
#